data_aeca801acb4fc4f7ca9cd6679196137e
#
_entry.id   aeca801acb4fc4f7ca9cd6679196137e
#
_cell.length_a   1.000
_cell.length_b   1.000
_cell.length_c   1.000
_cell.angle_alpha   90.00
_cell.angle_beta   90.00
_cell.angle_gamma   90.00
#
_symmetry.space_group_name_H-M   'P 1'
#
loop_
_entity.id
_entity.type
_entity.pdbx_description
1 polymer ?
#
loop_
_entity_poly.entity_id
_entity_poly.type
_entity_poly.pdbx_seq_one_letter_code
_entity_poly.pdbx_strand_id
1 'polypeptide(L)'
;MIKKLVEEVTAFHHAFGLNVSTNPTVDLPEEIKKLRYNLMKEENEEYLEAIKNDDLVEVADALGDMLYILCGTIISHGLQDKMEYIFDEIQRSNMSKLDTNGRPIYRDDGKVMKGPNYFKPNIAAILKEP
;
A
#
# COMPACT_ATOMS: atom_id res chain seq x y z
N MET A 1 3.44 11.88 7.81
CA MET A 1 2.54 10.89 8.42
C MET A 1 3.06 9.47 8.28
N ILE A 2 3.44 9.05 7.08
CA ILE A 2 3.89 7.66 6.88
C ILE A 2 5.12 7.29 7.72
N LYS A 3 6.05 8.22 7.90
CA LYS A 3 7.23 8.00 8.72
C LYS A 3 6.86 7.59 10.16
N LYS A 4 5.92 8.29 10.77
CA LYS A 4 5.44 7.97 12.12
C LYS A 4 4.82 6.56 12.17
N LEU A 5 3.97 6.25 11.21
CA LEU A 5 3.31 4.94 11.15
C LEU A 5 4.33 3.81 11.00
N VAL A 6 5.30 4.00 10.12
CA VAL A 6 6.37 3.03 9.91
C VAL A 6 7.21 2.84 11.17
N GLU A 7 7.57 3.93 11.87
CA GLU A 7 8.33 3.85 13.11
C GLU A 7 7.57 3.06 14.19
N GLU A 8 6.28 3.33 14.35
CA GLU A 8 5.45 2.62 15.34
C GLU A 8 5.33 1.12 15.01
N VAL A 9 5.08 0.78 13.74
CA VAL A 9 4.98 -0.62 13.32
C VAL A 9 6.32 -1.32 13.38
N THR A 10 7.42 -0.64 13.06
CA THR A 10 8.77 -1.18 13.23
C THR A 10 9.04 -1.57 14.68
N ALA A 11 8.65 -0.69 15.62
CA ALA A 11 8.78 -0.98 17.05
C ALA A 11 7.98 -2.24 17.43
N PHE A 12 6.78 -2.40 16.87
CA PHE A 12 5.97 -3.61 17.09
C PHE A 12 6.69 -4.85 16.54
N HIS A 13 7.23 -4.79 15.33
CA HIS A 13 7.97 -5.90 14.73
C HIS A 13 9.17 -6.31 15.60
N HIS A 14 9.94 -5.34 16.11
CA HIS A 14 11.07 -5.64 17.00
C HIS A 14 10.61 -6.26 18.32
N ALA A 15 9.54 -5.72 18.91
CA ALA A 15 9.04 -6.21 20.19
C ALA A 15 8.53 -7.65 20.11
N PHE A 16 7.94 -8.02 18.98
CA PHE A 16 7.33 -9.34 18.79
C PHE A 16 8.16 -10.28 17.92
N GLY A 17 9.40 -9.92 17.60
CA GLY A 17 10.29 -10.80 16.84
C GLY A 17 9.88 -11.01 15.38
N LEU A 18 9.21 -10.04 14.79
CA LEU A 18 8.76 -10.10 13.41
C LEU A 18 9.83 -9.56 12.46
N ASN A 19 9.78 -9.99 11.21
CA ASN A 19 10.77 -9.65 10.19
C ASN A 19 10.82 -8.15 9.89
N VAL A 20 12.04 -7.60 9.86
CA VAL A 20 12.34 -6.22 9.42
C VAL A 20 13.50 -6.30 8.44
N SER A 21 13.33 -5.74 7.25
CA SER A 21 14.41 -5.63 6.27
C SER A 21 14.87 -4.19 6.15
N THR A 22 16.17 -3.97 6.06
CA THR A 22 16.75 -2.63 5.95
C THR A 22 16.95 -2.18 4.51
N ASN A 23 16.99 -3.13 3.58
CA ASN A 23 17.16 -2.86 2.15
C ASN A 23 15.98 -3.45 1.37
N PRO A 24 15.54 -2.81 0.27
CA PRO A 24 14.49 -3.36 -0.57
C PRO A 24 14.78 -4.79 -1.02
N THR A 25 13.83 -5.69 -0.80
CA THR A 25 13.99 -7.09 -1.17
C THR A 25 12.65 -7.78 -1.39
N VAL A 26 12.61 -8.71 -2.31
CA VAL A 26 11.54 -9.69 -2.46
C VAL A 26 12.00 -11.07 -1.98
N ASP A 27 13.28 -11.19 -1.63
CA ASP A 27 13.88 -12.44 -1.17
C ASP A 27 13.63 -12.64 0.33
N LEU A 28 12.41 -13.08 0.64
CA LEU A 28 11.96 -13.42 1.97
C LEU A 28 11.57 -14.90 2.01
N PRO A 29 11.62 -15.56 3.17
CA PRO A 29 11.09 -16.91 3.30
C PRO A 29 9.64 -16.99 2.82
N GLU A 30 9.28 -18.07 2.16
CA GLU A 30 7.93 -18.23 1.61
C GLU A 30 6.84 -18.10 2.68
N GLU A 31 7.10 -18.60 3.88
CA GLU A 31 6.16 -18.48 5.02
C GLU A 31 5.92 -17.02 5.41
N ILE A 32 6.93 -16.15 5.32
CA ILE A 32 6.79 -14.72 5.62
C ILE A 32 5.95 -14.04 4.54
N LYS A 33 6.25 -14.30 3.28
CA LYS A 33 5.48 -13.73 2.16
C LYS A 33 4.01 -14.14 2.24
N LYS A 34 3.76 -15.41 2.52
CA LYS A 34 2.42 -15.94 2.66
C LYS A 34 1.68 -15.35 3.86
N LEU A 35 2.38 -15.20 4.98
CA LEU A 35 1.82 -14.57 6.18
C LEU A 35 1.37 -13.13 5.88
N ARG A 36 2.25 -12.34 5.25
CA ARG A 36 1.93 -10.94 4.93
C ARG A 36 0.71 -10.86 4.01
N TYR A 37 0.65 -11.71 3.00
CA TYR A 37 -0.52 -11.78 2.12
C TYR A 37 -1.79 -12.14 2.88
N ASN A 38 -1.75 -13.18 3.71
CA ASN A 38 -2.92 -13.65 4.45
C ASN A 38 -3.44 -12.62 5.45
N LEU A 39 -2.54 -11.90 6.11
CA LEU A 39 -2.94 -10.84 7.04
C LEU A 39 -3.71 -9.72 6.32
N MET A 40 -3.25 -9.29 5.15
CA MET A 40 -3.96 -8.29 4.35
C MET A 40 -5.31 -8.80 3.88
N LYS A 41 -5.38 -10.07 3.48
CA LYS A 41 -6.62 -10.70 3.05
C LYS A 41 -7.66 -10.75 4.18
N GLU A 42 -7.24 -11.16 5.38
CA GLU A 42 -8.12 -11.23 6.55
C GLU A 42 -8.72 -9.86 6.87
N GLU A 43 -7.90 -8.80 6.88
CA GLU A 43 -8.39 -7.47 7.18
C GLU A 43 -9.34 -6.93 6.10
N ASN A 44 -9.08 -7.27 4.84
CA ASN A 44 -9.98 -6.88 3.76
C ASN A 44 -11.34 -7.59 3.87
N GLU A 45 -11.35 -8.84 4.31
CA GLU A 45 -12.59 -9.58 4.58
C GLU A 45 -13.35 -9.00 5.78
N GLU A 46 -12.64 -8.57 6.82
CA GLU A 46 -13.25 -7.88 7.96
C GLU A 46 -13.89 -6.55 7.56
N TYR A 47 -13.24 -5.81 6.66
CA TYR A 47 -13.81 -4.59 6.08
C TYR A 47 -15.13 -4.92 5.35
N LEU A 48 -15.15 -5.96 4.53
CA LEU A 48 -16.35 -6.37 3.81
C LEU A 48 -17.49 -6.68 4.77
N GLU A 49 -17.21 -7.40 5.84
CA GLU A 49 -18.21 -7.73 6.85
C GLU A 49 -18.74 -6.48 7.56
N ALA A 50 -17.83 -5.55 7.88
CA ALA A 50 -18.20 -4.29 8.54
C ALA A 50 -19.16 -3.45 7.69
N ILE A 51 -18.92 -3.35 6.38
CA ILE A 51 -19.82 -2.59 5.50
C ILE A 51 -21.16 -3.29 5.30
N LYS A 52 -21.19 -4.61 5.33
CA LYS A 52 -22.47 -5.36 5.29
C LYS A 52 -23.34 -5.10 6.52
N ASN A 53 -22.71 -4.85 7.65
CA ASN A 53 -23.39 -4.59 8.92
C ASN A 53 -23.63 -3.10 9.19
N ASP A 54 -23.26 -2.23 8.27
CA ASP A 54 -23.34 -0.76 8.41
C ASP A 54 -22.73 -0.28 9.74
N ASP A 55 -21.62 -0.90 10.14
CA ASP A 55 -20.95 -0.64 11.43
C ASP A 55 -19.71 0.24 11.21
N LEU A 56 -19.86 1.54 11.48
CA LEU A 56 -18.77 2.50 11.27
C LEU A 56 -17.57 2.24 12.17
N VAL A 57 -17.78 1.79 13.40
CA VAL A 57 -16.69 1.48 14.33
C VAL A 57 -15.84 0.33 13.77
N GLU A 58 -16.49 -0.71 13.29
CA GLU A 58 -15.80 -1.86 12.69
C GLU A 58 -15.14 -1.50 11.35
N VAL A 59 -15.75 -0.61 10.56
CA VAL A 59 -15.11 -0.08 9.34
C VAL A 59 -13.81 0.65 9.69
N ALA A 60 -13.85 1.52 10.70
CA ALA A 60 -12.67 2.27 11.13
C ALA A 60 -11.58 1.33 11.66
N ASP A 61 -11.97 0.32 12.45
CA ASP A 61 -11.04 -0.68 12.97
C ASP A 61 -10.37 -1.47 11.85
N ALA A 62 -11.16 -1.97 10.90
CA ALA A 62 -10.64 -2.72 9.76
C ALA A 62 -9.68 -1.88 8.90
N LEU A 63 -10.02 -0.63 8.63
CA LEU A 63 -9.14 0.25 7.85
C LEU A 63 -7.85 0.58 8.60
N GLY A 64 -7.93 0.80 9.90
CA GLY A 64 -6.76 0.99 10.75
C GLY A 64 -5.84 -0.23 10.74
N ASP A 65 -6.42 -1.42 10.87
CA ASP A 65 -5.67 -2.68 10.84
C ASP A 65 -5.07 -2.94 9.46
N MET A 66 -5.80 -2.63 8.38
CA MET A 66 -5.26 -2.72 7.01
C MET A 66 -4.03 -1.83 6.85
N LEU A 67 -4.08 -0.60 7.35
CA LEU A 67 -2.96 0.32 7.29
C LEU A 67 -1.78 -0.20 8.13
N TYR A 68 -2.06 -0.76 9.30
CA TYR A 68 -1.06 -1.35 10.18
C TYR A 68 -0.33 -2.52 9.49
N ILE A 69 -1.09 -3.44 8.93
CA ILE A 69 -0.54 -4.61 8.21
C ILE A 69 0.22 -4.18 6.95
N LEU A 70 -0.30 -3.19 6.24
CA LEU A 70 0.39 -2.64 5.06
C LEU A 70 1.76 -2.08 5.43
N CYS A 71 1.84 -1.28 6.49
CA CYS A 71 3.12 -0.77 6.99
C CYS A 71 4.07 -1.91 7.37
N GLY A 72 3.57 -2.95 8.03
CA GLY A 72 4.38 -4.12 8.37
C GLY A 72 4.90 -4.85 7.14
N THR A 73 4.09 -4.93 6.09
CA THR A 73 4.50 -5.57 4.83
C THR A 73 5.56 -4.74 4.11
N ILE A 74 5.42 -3.42 4.11
CA ILE A 74 6.43 -2.50 3.60
C ILE A 74 7.78 -2.72 4.31
N ILE A 75 7.74 -2.82 5.64
CA ILE A 75 8.91 -3.03 6.48
C ILE A 75 9.55 -4.40 6.20
N SER A 76 8.75 -5.43 6.04
CA SER A 76 9.27 -6.77 5.72
C SER A 76 10.02 -6.80 4.39
N HIS A 77 9.57 -6.01 3.41
CA HIS A 77 10.25 -5.88 2.12
C HIS A 77 11.34 -4.80 2.09
N GLY A 78 11.58 -4.11 3.19
CA GLY A 78 12.62 -3.08 3.27
C GLY A 78 12.35 -1.85 2.40
N LEU A 79 11.07 -1.54 2.16
CA LEU A 79 10.65 -0.45 1.27
C LEU A 79 10.32 0.85 2.03
N GLN A 80 10.51 0.88 3.35
CA GLN A 80 10.09 2.00 4.18
C GLN A 80 10.72 3.34 3.78
N ASP A 81 11.98 3.33 3.37
CA ASP A 81 12.69 4.56 2.95
C ASP A 81 12.38 4.96 1.50
N LYS A 82 11.73 4.10 0.75
CA LYS A 82 11.37 4.34 -0.65
C LYS A 82 9.90 4.65 -0.85
N MET A 83 9.06 4.29 0.11
CA MET A 83 7.60 4.29 -0.10
C MET A 83 7.04 5.66 -0.39
N GLU A 84 7.55 6.72 0.23
CA GLU A 84 7.09 8.08 -0.03
C GLU A 84 7.34 8.46 -1.50
N TYR A 85 8.53 8.18 -2.02
CA TYR A 85 8.86 8.44 -3.43
C TYR A 85 8.04 7.59 -4.38
N ILE A 86 7.81 6.33 -4.01
CA ILE A 86 6.95 5.42 -4.80
C ILE A 86 5.54 5.96 -4.86
N PHE A 87 5.00 6.39 -3.73
CA PHE A 87 3.64 6.95 -3.66
C PHE A 87 3.51 8.23 -4.50
N ASP A 88 4.50 9.12 -4.42
CA ASP A 88 4.52 10.35 -5.22
C ASP A 88 4.56 10.03 -6.72
N GLU A 89 5.32 9.03 -7.12
CA GLU A 89 5.37 8.61 -8.52
C GLU A 89 4.05 8.00 -8.98
N ILE A 90 3.39 7.21 -8.13
CA ILE A 90 2.07 6.67 -8.41
C ILE A 90 1.05 7.81 -8.53
N GLN A 91 1.12 8.81 -7.67
CA GLN A 91 0.26 9.99 -7.74
C GLN A 91 0.45 10.71 -9.07
N ARG A 92 1.70 10.94 -9.47
CA ARG A 92 2.03 11.60 -10.74
C ARG A 92 1.47 10.81 -11.92
N SER A 93 1.64 9.49 -11.91
CA SER A 93 1.10 8.59 -12.93
C SER A 93 -0.42 8.62 -12.95
N ASN A 94 -1.06 8.55 -11.79
CA ASN A 94 -2.52 8.56 -11.69
C ASN A 94 -3.12 9.86 -12.23
N MET A 95 -2.51 11.00 -11.94
CA MET A 95 -2.99 12.29 -12.46
C MET A 95 -2.80 12.39 -13.97
N SER A 96 -1.88 11.64 -14.56
CA SER A 96 -1.69 11.60 -16.02
C SER A 96 -2.82 10.86 -16.76
N LYS A 97 -3.74 10.23 -16.02
CA LYS A 97 -4.92 9.57 -16.62
C LYS A 97 -5.96 10.53 -17.14
N LEU A 98 -5.92 11.79 -16.75
CA LEU A 98 -6.84 12.81 -17.23
C LEU A 98 -6.74 12.97 -18.76
N ASP A 99 -7.84 13.42 -19.40
CA ASP A 99 -7.84 13.68 -20.84
C ASP A 99 -7.08 14.98 -21.16
N THR A 100 -7.00 15.34 -22.42
CA THR A 100 -6.28 16.55 -22.88
C THR A 100 -6.85 17.84 -22.33
N ASN A 101 -8.11 17.82 -21.85
CA ASN A 101 -8.79 18.97 -21.26
C ASN A 101 -8.74 18.96 -19.73
N GLY A 102 -7.97 18.04 -19.14
CA GLY A 102 -7.86 17.91 -17.69
C GLY A 102 -9.07 17.25 -17.03
N ARG A 103 -9.86 16.49 -17.78
CA ARG A 103 -11.08 15.85 -17.30
C ARG A 103 -10.90 14.34 -17.16
N PRO A 104 -11.58 13.72 -16.18
CA PRO A 104 -11.52 12.28 -16.03
C PRO A 104 -12.29 11.54 -17.12
N ILE A 105 -11.83 10.31 -17.39
CA ILE A 105 -12.52 9.35 -18.26
C ILE A 105 -12.92 8.19 -17.38
N TYR A 106 -14.22 7.83 -17.38
CA TYR A 106 -14.73 6.76 -16.53
C TYR A 106 -15.22 5.57 -17.34
N ARG A 107 -15.03 4.37 -16.78
CA ARG A 107 -15.70 3.18 -17.25
C ARG A 107 -17.12 3.13 -16.66
N ASP A 108 -17.99 2.29 -17.22
CA ASP A 108 -19.41 2.20 -16.79
C ASP A 108 -19.56 1.89 -15.29
N ASP A 109 -18.61 1.15 -14.69
CA ASP A 109 -18.63 0.81 -13.27
C ASP A 109 -18.03 1.90 -12.38
N GLY A 110 -17.66 3.05 -12.95
CA GLY A 110 -17.05 4.17 -12.22
C GLY A 110 -15.53 4.12 -12.13
N LYS A 111 -14.90 3.11 -12.71
CA LYS A 111 -13.43 3.02 -12.69
C LYS A 111 -12.81 4.10 -13.57
N VAL A 112 -11.80 4.81 -13.03
CA VAL A 112 -11.03 5.80 -13.78
C VAL A 112 -10.20 5.11 -14.86
N MET A 113 -10.34 5.58 -16.10
CA MET A 113 -9.63 5.03 -17.25
C MET A 113 -8.43 5.90 -17.62
N LYS A 114 -7.50 5.33 -18.37
CA LYS A 114 -6.28 6.01 -18.82
C LYS A 114 -6.59 6.93 -19.99
N GLY A 115 -6.15 8.19 -19.87
CA GLY A 115 -6.24 9.16 -20.96
C GLY A 115 -5.06 9.06 -21.93
N PRO A 116 -5.03 9.92 -22.98
CA PRO A 116 -4.01 9.83 -24.03
C PRO A 116 -2.59 10.18 -23.55
N ASN A 117 -2.46 10.94 -22.46
CA ASN A 117 -1.17 11.36 -21.93
C ASN A 117 -0.70 10.49 -20.75
N TYR A 118 -1.40 9.38 -20.51
CA TYR A 118 -1.02 8.47 -19.42
C TYR A 118 0.39 7.94 -19.59
N PHE A 119 1.14 7.92 -18.49
CA PHE A 119 2.41 7.22 -18.41
C PHE A 119 2.43 6.31 -17.20
N LYS A 120 3.08 5.17 -17.33
CA LYS A 120 3.24 4.19 -16.27
C LYS A 120 4.23 4.72 -15.23
N PRO A 121 3.99 4.48 -13.91
CA PRO A 121 4.96 4.89 -12.90
C PRO A 121 6.30 4.16 -13.09
N ASN A 122 7.40 4.91 -12.94
CA ASN A 122 8.74 4.36 -13.07
C ASN A 122 9.31 3.99 -11.70
N ILE A 123 8.78 2.92 -11.12
CA ILE A 123 9.18 2.43 -9.80
C ILE A 123 10.63 1.90 -9.84
N ALA A 124 11.03 1.26 -10.94
CA ALA A 124 12.37 0.70 -11.08
C ALA A 124 13.46 1.75 -10.87
N ALA A 125 13.27 2.97 -11.39
CA ALA A 125 14.23 4.06 -11.21
C ALA A 125 14.37 4.46 -9.74
N ILE A 126 13.27 4.49 -9.00
CA ILE A 126 13.27 4.82 -7.57
C ILE A 126 14.04 3.77 -6.77
N LEU A 127 13.86 2.49 -7.09
CA LEU A 127 14.51 1.40 -6.38
C LEU A 127 16.02 1.32 -6.64
N LYS A 128 16.48 1.88 -7.75
CA LYS A 128 17.91 1.91 -8.12
C LYS A 128 18.70 3.02 -7.41
N GLU A 129 18.03 4.04 -6.92
CA GLU A 129 18.69 5.14 -6.22
C GLU A 129 19.20 4.65 -4.86
N PRO A 130 20.44 5.05 -4.48
CA PRO A 130 21.03 4.68 -3.17
C PRO A 130 20.31 5.34 -1.98
#